data_1ad6b33c5aedaf385ccc033e7980a2cc
#
_entry.id   1ad6b33c5aedaf385ccc033e7980a2cc
#
_cell.length_a   1.000
_cell.length_b   1.000
_cell.length_c   1.000
_cell.angle_alpha   90.00
_cell.angle_beta   90.00
_cell.angle_gamma   90.00
#
_symmetry.space_group_name_H-M   'P 1'
#
loop_
_entity.id
_entity.type
_entity.pdbx_description
1 polymer ?
#
loop_
_entity_poly.entity_id
_entity_poly.type
_entity_poly.pdbx_seq_one_letter_code
_entity_poly.pdbx_strand_id
1 'polypeptide(L)'
;MVIMGLKILLLLFIVLICLFPILYDPKPSKPQPKSRQKRQSYAWKGPKTDERINRMLAECIKLMKELDVPISDSIYPEVRLIGSRSRFASCCPRGYSKKYTEYDFYIEMSGHILQNTEKSLRSVLIHELLHTMPEGYDHRGEWKKWAKYVSEKTGYNIKRCEGDETEEDLARFFGTYVENQSK
;
A
#
# COMPACT_ATOMS: atom_id res chain seq x y z
N MET A 1 -2.12 76.29 -7.94
CA MET A 1 -1.11 75.21 -8.14
C MET A 1 -1.11 74.12 -7.10
N VAL A 2 -1.36 74.40 -5.83
CA VAL A 2 -1.33 73.36 -4.72
C VAL A 2 -2.37 72.24 -4.90
N ILE A 3 -3.60 72.55 -5.35
CA ILE A 3 -4.72 71.60 -5.52
C ILE A 3 -4.45 70.55 -6.61
N MET A 4 -3.70 70.87 -7.66
CA MET A 4 -3.39 69.96 -8.73
C MET A 4 -2.34 68.95 -8.34
N GLY A 5 -1.37 69.31 -7.51
CA GLY A 5 -0.38 68.38 -6.97
C GLY A 5 -0.97 67.33 -6.02
N LEU A 6 -1.93 67.75 -5.17
CA LEU A 6 -2.61 66.82 -4.29
C LEU A 6 -3.46 65.74 -4.99
N LYS A 7 -4.08 66.13 -6.12
CA LYS A 7 -4.85 65.17 -6.95
C LYS A 7 -3.93 64.16 -7.62
N ILE A 8 -2.77 64.55 -8.10
CA ILE A 8 -1.82 63.63 -8.72
C ILE A 8 -1.25 62.67 -7.68
N LEU A 9 -0.94 63.17 -6.47
CA LEU A 9 -0.44 62.31 -5.41
C LEU A 9 -1.45 61.27 -4.95
N LEU A 10 -2.73 61.64 -4.88
CA LEU A 10 -3.83 60.71 -4.56
C LEU A 10 -4.02 59.64 -5.62
N LEU A 11 -3.92 60.02 -6.90
CA LEU A 11 -4.02 59.06 -8.00
C LEU A 11 -2.86 58.07 -8.01
N LEU A 12 -1.64 58.51 -7.76
CA LEU A 12 -0.48 57.63 -7.64
C LEU A 12 -0.63 56.64 -6.46
N PHE A 13 -1.20 57.11 -5.34
CA PHE A 13 -1.44 56.25 -4.16
C PHE A 13 -2.48 55.17 -4.45
N ILE A 14 -3.57 55.49 -5.18
CA ILE A 14 -4.60 54.54 -5.60
C ILE A 14 -4.00 53.51 -6.55
N VAL A 15 -3.21 53.93 -7.52
CA VAL A 15 -2.53 53.04 -8.46
C VAL A 15 -1.57 52.09 -7.73
N LEU A 16 -0.83 52.60 -6.71
CA LEU A 16 0.05 51.78 -5.91
C LEU A 16 -0.72 50.71 -5.11
N ILE A 17 -1.87 51.08 -4.49
CA ILE A 17 -2.73 50.13 -3.78
C ILE A 17 -3.32 49.08 -4.70
N CYS A 18 -3.71 49.48 -5.91
CA CYS A 18 -4.28 48.51 -6.86
C CYS A 18 -3.24 47.56 -7.47
N LEU A 19 -1.99 48.00 -7.59
CA LEU A 19 -0.89 47.17 -8.12
C LEU A 19 -0.26 46.27 -7.05
N PHE A 20 -0.41 46.60 -5.77
CA PHE A 20 0.21 45.85 -4.66
C PHE A 20 -0.23 44.37 -4.61
N PRO A 21 -1.50 44.01 -4.78
CA PRO A 21 -1.92 42.60 -4.83
C PRO A 21 -1.45 41.88 -6.10
N ILE A 22 -1.15 42.59 -7.20
CA ILE A 22 -0.66 41.99 -8.44
C ILE A 22 0.83 41.70 -8.37
N LEU A 23 1.58 42.52 -7.64
CA LEU A 23 3.04 42.40 -7.46
C LEU A 23 3.41 41.51 -6.25
N TYR A 24 2.50 41.42 -5.30
CA TYR A 24 2.68 40.57 -4.11
C TYR A 24 1.85 39.30 -4.25
N ASP A 25 2.34 38.35 -5.05
CA ASP A 25 1.86 36.98 -5.03
C ASP A 25 2.56 36.27 -3.85
N PRO A 26 1.87 36.05 -2.70
CA PRO A 26 2.49 35.33 -1.60
C PRO A 26 2.71 33.91 -2.11
N LYS A 27 3.96 33.52 -2.34
CA LYS A 27 4.31 32.15 -2.68
C LYS A 27 3.48 31.22 -1.80
N PRO A 28 2.71 30.28 -2.39
CA PRO A 28 1.90 29.37 -1.60
C PRO A 28 2.81 28.76 -0.52
N SER A 29 2.46 28.96 0.73
CA SER A 29 3.18 28.43 1.87
C SER A 29 3.31 26.91 1.60
N LYS A 30 4.56 26.41 1.57
CA LYS A 30 4.81 24.97 1.43
C LYS A 30 3.87 24.28 2.41
N PRO A 31 3.07 23.28 1.94
CA PRO A 31 2.17 22.56 2.83
C PRO A 31 3.00 22.10 4.01
N GLN A 32 2.66 22.57 5.20
CA GLN A 32 3.29 22.15 6.44
C GLN A 32 3.29 20.61 6.44
N PRO A 33 4.42 19.94 6.70
CA PRO A 33 4.45 18.51 6.78
C PRO A 33 3.39 18.12 7.81
N LYS A 34 2.30 17.48 7.33
CA LYS A 34 1.23 16.96 8.19
C LYS A 34 1.94 16.21 9.29
N SER A 35 1.80 16.69 10.53
CA SER A 35 2.42 16.09 11.71
C SER A 35 2.23 14.58 11.57
N ARG A 36 3.33 13.85 11.53
CA ARG A 36 3.33 12.38 11.38
C ARG A 36 2.65 11.87 12.64
N GLN A 37 1.29 11.79 12.57
CA GLN A 37 0.53 11.16 13.64
C GLN A 37 1.24 9.83 13.87
N LYS A 38 1.80 9.64 15.08
CA LYS A 38 2.39 8.36 15.48
C LYS A 38 1.31 7.34 15.17
N ARG A 39 1.48 6.56 14.08
CA ARG A 39 0.57 5.47 13.76
C ARG A 39 0.58 4.61 15.00
N GLN A 40 -0.54 4.60 15.73
CA GLN A 40 -0.71 3.67 16.83
C GLN A 40 -0.47 2.29 16.19
N SER A 41 0.64 1.67 16.55
CA SER A 41 0.90 0.30 16.16
C SER A 41 -0.13 -0.53 16.92
N TYR A 42 -1.21 -0.88 16.24
CA TYR A 42 -2.11 -1.89 16.77
C TYR A 42 -1.31 -3.20 16.80
N ALA A 43 -0.67 -3.44 17.93
CA ALA A 43 0.13 -4.63 18.09
C ALA A 43 -0.78 -5.86 17.88
N TRP A 44 -0.45 -6.66 16.88
CA TRP A 44 -1.08 -7.95 16.70
C TRP A 44 -0.84 -8.80 17.95
N LYS A 45 -1.92 -9.19 18.63
CA LYS A 45 -1.88 -10.00 19.86
C LYS A 45 -2.03 -11.50 19.59
N GLY A 46 -2.30 -11.88 18.33
CA GLY A 46 -2.44 -13.26 17.89
C GLY A 46 -1.08 -13.95 17.67
N PRO A 47 -1.11 -15.19 17.17
CA PRO A 47 0.09 -15.96 16.85
C PRO A 47 0.95 -15.22 15.80
N LYS A 48 2.26 -15.49 15.81
CA LYS A 48 3.20 -14.89 14.85
C LYS A 48 3.16 -15.59 13.48
N THR A 49 2.67 -16.81 13.42
CA THR A 49 2.50 -17.65 12.23
C THR A 49 1.19 -18.42 12.34
N ASP A 50 0.69 -18.95 11.24
CA ASP A 50 -0.51 -19.79 11.17
C ASP A 50 -0.24 -20.94 10.20
N GLU A 51 -0.35 -22.20 10.67
CA GLU A 51 -0.05 -23.39 9.86
C GLU A 51 -0.94 -23.54 8.62
N ARG A 52 -2.20 -23.10 8.69
CA ARG A 52 -3.09 -23.10 7.55
C ARG A 52 -2.57 -22.17 6.46
N ILE A 53 -2.12 -20.97 6.85
CA ILE A 53 -1.57 -19.99 5.92
C ILE A 53 -0.24 -20.46 5.34
N ASN A 54 0.60 -21.10 6.15
CA ASN A 54 1.87 -21.68 5.68
C ASN A 54 1.64 -22.79 4.65
N ARG A 55 0.65 -23.66 4.88
CA ARG A 55 0.23 -24.67 3.86
C ARG A 55 -0.27 -24.00 2.59
N MET A 56 -1.12 -22.98 2.70
CA MET A 56 -1.59 -22.23 1.53
C MET A 56 -0.43 -21.57 0.77
N LEU A 57 0.57 -21.02 1.47
CA LEU A 57 1.77 -20.47 0.83
C LEU A 57 2.51 -21.56 0.03
N ALA A 58 2.75 -22.72 0.63
CA ALA A 58 3.43 -23.82 -0.05
C ALA A 58 2.65 -24.31 -1.29
N GLU A 59 1.31 -24.40 -1.20
CA GLU A 59 0.45 -24.75 -2.32
C GLU A 59 0.44 -23.67 -3.41
N CYS A 60 0.46 -22.38 -3.03
CA CYS A 60 0.57 -21.27 -3.97
C CYS A 60 1.94 -21.29 -4.69
N ILE A 61 3.04 -21.53 -3.98
CA ILE A 61 4.37 -21.66 -4.59
C ILE A 61 4.39 -22.80 -5.60
N LYS A 62 3.83 -23.96 -5.23
CA LYS A 62 3.72 -25.11 -6.14
C LYS A 62 2.92 -24.75 -7.39
N LEU A 63 1.75 -24.15 -7.22
CA LEU A 63 0.87 -23.71 -8.33
C LEU A 63 1.60 -22.73 -9.27
N MET A 64 2.33 -21.75 -8.71
CA MET A 64 3.07 -20.78 -9.51
C MET A 64 4.16 -21.46 -10.35
N LYS A 65 4.86 -22.46 -9.79
CA LYS A 65 5.85 -23.26 -10.51
C LYS A 65 5.23 -24.14 -11.58
N GLU A 66 4.08 -24.75 -11.32
CA GLU A 66 3.32 -25.53 -12.31
C GLU A 66 2.80 -24.68 -13.48
N LEU A 67 2.63 -23.38 -13.28
CA LEU A 67 2.26 -22.39 -14.29
C LEU A 67 3.49 -21.72 -14.96
N ASP A 68 4.70 -22.19 -14.69
CA ASP A 68 5.97 -21.64 -15.18
C ASP A 68 6.16 -20.14 -14.86
N VAL A 69 5.55 -19.65 -13.75
CA VAL A 69 5.76 -18.29 -13.30
C VAL A 69 7.16 -18.17 -12.65
N PRO A 70 8.00 -17.23 -13.08
CA PRO A 70 9.41 -17.14 -12.64
C PRO A 70 9.57 -16.54 -11.24
N ILE A 71 8.87 -17.09 -10.23
CA ILE A 71 9.04 -16.71 -8.83
C ILE A 71 10.40 -17.18 -8.29
N SER A 72 10.89 -16.55 -7.23
CA SER A 72 12.12 -16.96 -6.55
C SER A 72 11.98 -18.37 -5.95
N ASP A 73 13.06 -19.13 -5.97
CA ASP A 73 13.17 -20.40 -5.23
C ASP A 73 13.54 -20.21 -3.75
N SER A 74 14.01 -19.02 -3.38
CA SER A 74 14.51 -18.67 -2.06
C SER A 74 13.50 -17.84 -1.27
N ILE A 75 12.36 -18.46 -0.95
CA ILE A 75 11.27 -17.83 -0.17
C ILE A 75 11.16 -18.53 1.18
N TYR A 76 11.10 -17.76 2.28
CA TYR A 76 10.89 -18.31 3.62
C TYR A 76 9.55 -19.04 3.70
N PRO A 77 9.50 -20.29 4.24
CA PRO A 77 8.33 -21.15 4.11
C PRO A 77 7.16 -20.80 5.03
N GLU A 78 7.32 -19.85 5.93
CA GLU A 78 6.26 -19.41 6.84
C GLU A 78 5.87 -17.94 6.57
N VAL A 79 4.58 -17.65 6.66
CA VAL A 79 4.06 -16.29 6.63
C VAL A 79 4.14 -15.68 8.02
N ARG A 80 4.75 -14.51 8.12
CA ARG A 80 4.79 -13.74 9.34
C ARG A 80 3.51 -12.92 9.51
N LEU A 81 2.77 -13.15 10.60
CA LEU A 81 1.58 -12.39 10.93
C LEU A 81 1.92 -11.10 11.67
N ILE A 82 1.37 -9.99 11.18
CA ILE A 82 1.57 -8.64 11.70
C ILE A 82 0.23 -7.94 11.97
N GLY A 83 0.25 -6.88 12.78
CA GLY A 83 -0.94 -6.09 13.14
C GLY A 83 -1.24 -4.95 12.18
N SER A 84 -0.91 -5.06 10.90
CA SER A 84 -1.20 -4.01 9.93
C SER A 84 -2.70 -3.90 9.66
N ARG A 85 -3.22 -2.66 9.63
CA ARG A 85 -4.58 -2.35 9.16
C ARG A 85 -4.57 -1.54 7.85
N SER A 86 -3.38 -1.20 7.36
CA SER A 86 -3.23 -0.39 6.15
C SER A 86 -2.76 -1.19 4.94
N ARG A 87 -2.43 -2.47 5.12
CA ARG A 87 -2.03 -3.38 4.04
C ARG A 87 -2.37 -4.82 4.43
N PHE A 88 -2.75 -5.62 3.47
CA PHE A 88 -3.10 -7.03 3.67
C PHE A 88 -1.87 -7.91 3.82
N ALA A 89 -0.88 -7.71 2.98
CA ALA A 89 0.38 -8.42 3.03
C ALA A 89 1.52 -7.54 2.48
N SER A 90 2.73 -8.05 2.49
CA SER A 90 3.87 -7.52 1.75
C SER A 90 4.95 -8.58 1.57
N CYS A 91 5.54 -8.61 0.39
CA CYS A 91 6.77 -9.31 0.10
C CYS A 91 7.94 -8.46 0.60
N CYS A 92 8.78 -9.04 1.43
CA CYS A 92 9.92 -8.38 2.06
C CYS A 92 11.23 -9.01 1.53
N PRO A 93 12.10 -8.23 0.86
CA PRO A 93 13.36 -8.74 0.36
C PRO A 93 14.38 -8.96 1.48
N ARG A 94 15.42 -9.75 1.19
CA ARG A 94 16.57 -9.99 2.05
C ARG A 94 17.14 -8.66 2.57
N GLY A 95 17.50 -8.63 3.85
CA GLY A 95 18.04 -7.43 4.50
C GLY A 95 16.97 -6.52 5.13
N TYR A 96 15.71 -6.69 4.81
CA TYR A 96 14.61 -5.97 5.49
C TYR A 96 14.45 -6.40 6.95
N SER A 97 14.80 -7.66 7.27
CA SER A 97 14.88 -8.17 8.63
C SER A 97 16.16 -8.95 8.85
N LYS A 98 16.81 -8.77 10.01
CA LYS A 98 17.99 -9.54 10.41
C LYS A 98 17.71 -11.02 10.67
N LYS A 99 16.43 -11.41 10.79
CA LYS A 99 16.01 -12.77 11.14
C LYS A 99 15.98 -13.73 9.95
N TYR A 100 15.75 -13.23 8.72
CA TYR A 100 15.50 -14.06 7.53
C TYR A 100 16.60 -13.91 6.50
N THR A 101 17.86 -13.93 6.95
CA THR A 101 19.04 -13.67 6.10
C THR A 101 19.39 -14.82 5.16
N GLU A 102 18.87 -16.02 5.39
CA GLU A 102 19.09 -17.22 4.58
C GLU A 102 18.19 -17.28 3.34
N TYR A 103 17.15 -16.46 3.30
CA TYR A 103 16.18 -16.40 2.21
C TYR A 103 16.24 -15.06 1.50
N ASP A 104 15.93 -15.06 0.21
CA ASP A 104 15.86 -13.83 -0.57
C ASP A 104 14.60 -13.04 -0.27
N PHE A 105 13.51 -13.74 0.06
CA PHE A 105 12.21 -13.13 0.35
C PHE A 105 11.53 -13.82 1.54
N TYR A 106 10.71 -13.05 2.25
CA TYR A 106 9.70 -13.56 3.18
C TYR A 106 8.41 -12.74 3.04
N ILE A 107 7.28 -13.34 3.41
CA ILE A 107 5.97 -12.70 3.31
C ILE A 107 5.47 -12.32 4.70
N GLU A 108 5.07 -11.06 4.87
CA GLU A 108 4.28 -10.60 5.99
C GLU A 108 2.81 -10.52 5.57
N MET A 109 1.89 -10.94 6.44
CA MET A 109 0.45 -10.85 6.23
C MET A 109 -0.23 -10.25 7.44
N SER A 110 -1.26 -9.42 7.24
CA SER A 110 -2.08 -8.91 8.32
C SER A 110 -2.86 -10.04 8.98
N GLY A 111 -2.70 -10.22 10.29
CA GLY A 111 -3.51 -11.17 11.05
C GLY A 111 -5.01 -10.84 11.03
N HIS A 112 -5.37 -9.59 10.72
CA HIS A 112 -6.76 -9.16 10.63
C HIS A 112 -7.53 -9.76 9.44
N ILE A 113 -6.84 -10.28 8.41
CA ILE A 113 -7.49 -10.88 7.24
C ILE A 113 -7.60 -12.41 7.31
N LEU A 114 -7.13 -13.05 8.39
CA LEU A 114 -7.12 -14.51 8.52
C LEU A 114 -8.50 -15.16 8.44
N GLN A 115 -9.57 -14.42 8.70
CA GLN A 115 -10.95 -14.88 8.60
C GLN A 115 -11.56 -14.72 7.21
N ASN A 116 -10.84 -14.14 6.26
CA ASN A 116 -11.28 -14.07 4.90
C ASN A 116 -11.37 -15.47 4.26
N THR A 117 -12.09 -15.56 3.15
CA THR A 117 -12.20 -16.83 2.42
C THR A 117 -10.83 -17.30 1.95
N GLU A 118 -10.64 -18.62 1.85
CA GLU A 118 -9.39 -19.19 1.31
C GLU A 118 -9.04 -18.63 -0.06
N LYS A 119 -10.04 -18.44 -0.91
CA LYS A 119 -9.83 -17.85 -2.25
C LYS A 119 -9.22 -16.46 -2.16
N SER A 120 -9.69 -15.62 -1.23
CA SER A 120 -9.14 -14.29 -1.00
C SER A 120 -7.72 -14.34 -0.45
N LEU A 121 -7.47 -15.20 0.55
CA LEU A 121 -6.14 -15.38 1.15
C LEU A 121 -5.12 -15.88 0.12
N ARG A 122 -5.50 -16.84 -0.74
CA ARG A 122 -4.65 -17.32 -1.84
C ARG A 122 -4.37 -16.22 -2.87
N SER A 123 -5.37 -15.40 -3.21
CA SER A 123 -5.17 -14.26 -4.11
C SER A 123 -4.13 -13.28 -3.55
N VAL A 124 -4.16 -13.00 -2.24
CA VAL A 124 -3.17 -12.16 -1.57
C VAL A 124 -1.79 -12.82 -1.59
N LEU A 125 -1.68 -14.12 -1.25
CA LEU A 125 -0.40 -14.83 -1.27
C LEU A 125 0.22 -14.86 -2.68
N ILE A 126 -0.57 -15.13 -3.72
CA ILE A 126 -0.11 -15.12 -5.11
C ILE A 126 0.35 -13.72 -5.52
N HIS A 127 -0.35 -12.68 -5.09
CA HIS A 127 0.05 -11.29 -5.32
C HIS A 127 1.47 -11.03 -4.77
N GLU A 128 1.73 -11.44 -3.52
CA GLU A 128 3.04 -11.26 -2.90
C GLU A 128 4.13 -12.16 -3.53
N LEU A 129 3.77 -13.37 -3.99
CA LEU A 129 4.70 -14.23 -4.72
C LEU A 129 5.14 -13.62 -6.05
N LEU A 130 4.27 -12.89 -6.75
CA LEU A 130 4.64 -12.18 -7.97
C LEU A 130 5.69 -11.10 -7.74
N HIS A 131 5.77 -10.53 -6.52
CA HIS A 131 6.84 -9.60 -6.16
C HIS A 131 8.22 -10.25 -5.98
N THR A 132 8.29 -11.58 -5.93
CA THR A 132 9.57 -12.30 -5.85
C THR A 132 10.23 -12.53 -7.21
N MET A 133 9.56 -12.19 -8.32
CA MET A 133 10.11 -12.29 -9.67
C MET A 133 11.20 -11.23 -9.90
N PRO A 134 12.16 -11.47 -10.81
CA PRO A 134 13.23 -10.50 -11.10
C PRO A 134 12.74 -9.10 -11.48
N GLU A 135 11.62 -9.00 -12.17
CA GLU A 135 10.98 -7.73 -12.60
C GLU A 135 9.63 -7.48 -11.93
N GLY A 136 9.36 -8.17 -10.82
CA GLY A 136 8.08 -8.14 -10.10
C GLY A 136 7.96 -7.06 -9.02
N TYR A 137 8.97 -6.18 -8.88
CA TYR A 137 9.04 -5.25 -7.76
C TYR A 137 7.90 -4.22 -7.76
N ASP A 138 7.48 -3.76 -8.92
CA ASP A 138 6.34 -2.86 -9.05
C ASP A 138 5.14 -3.57 -9.73
N HIS A 139 3.94 -3.03 -9.56
CA HIS A 139 2.72 -3.60 -10.17
C HIS A 139 2.58 -3.23 -11.66
N ARG A 140 3.69 -3.15 -12.40
CA ARG A 140 3.73 -2.77 -13.81
C ARG A 140 4.36 -3.90 -14.64
N GLY A 141 4.45 -3.72 -15.95
CA GLY A 141 5.18 -4.59 -16.85
C GLY A 141 4.90 -6.08 -16.63
N GLU A 142 5.93 -6.83 -16.29
CA GLU A 142 5.85 -8.28 -16.11
C GLU A 142 4.95 -8.69 -14.94
N TRP A 143 4.92 -7.96 -13.83
CA TRP A 143 3.99 -8.25 -12.73
C TRP A 143 2.55 -8.26 -13.22
N LYS A 144 2.12 -7.23 -13.94
CA LYS A 144 0.75 -7.12 -14.46
C LYS A 144 0.41 -8.22 -15.46
N LYS A 145 1.36 -8.58 -16.32
CA LYS A 145 1.21 -9.65 -17.30
C LYS A 145 1.01 -11.00 -16.60
N TRP A 146 1.84 -11.33 -15.62
CA TRP A 146 1.75 -12.55 -14.86
C TRP A 146 0.53 -12.60 -13.94
N ALA A 147 0.16 -11.50 -13.30
CA ALA A 147 -1.06 -11.41 -12.50
C ALA A 147 -2.31 -11.72 -13.35
N LYS A 148 -2.38 -11.17 -14.57
CA LYS A 148 -3.46 -11.46 -15.53
C LYS A 148 -3.45 -12.94 -15.91
N TYR A 149 -2.29 -13.47 -16.31
CA TYR A 149 -2.14 -14.87 -16.74
C TYR A 149 -2.58 -15.85 -15.65
N VAL A 150 -2.07 -15.67 -14.41
CA VAL A 150 -2.44 -16.54 -13.28
C VAL A 150 -3.94 -16.40 -12.95
N SER A 151 -4.48 -15.18 -12.99
CA SER A 151 -5.93 -14.96 -12.76
C SER A 151 -6.79 -15.71 -13.77
N GLU A 152 -6.41 -15.71 -15.06
CA GLU A 152 -7.13 -16.42 -16.14
C GLU A 152 -7.04 -17.94 -15.98
N LYS A 153 -5.88 -18.46 -15.54
CA LYS A 153 -5.67 -19.91 -15.37
C LYS A 153 -6.32 -20.48 -14.12
N THR A 154 -6.43 -19.70 -13.06
CA THR A 154 -6.83 -20.19 -11.72
C THR A 154 -8.18 -19.69 -11.26
N GLY A 155 -8.68 -18.59 -11.85
CA GLY A 155 -9.88 -17.89 -11.38
C GLY A 155 -9.66 -17.12 -10.06
N TYR A 156 -8.41 -16.96 -9.60
CA TYR A 156 -8.08 -16.05 -8.51
C TYR A 156 -8.13 -14.60 -9.00
N ASN A 157 -8.60 -13.69 -8.15
CA ASN A 157 -8.66 -12.27 -8.47
C ASN A 157 -7.39 -11.58 -7.92
N ILE A 158 -6.34 -11.54 -8.74
CA ILE A 158 -5.06 -10.94 -8.36
C ILE A 158 -5.11 -9.49 -8.79
N LYS A 159 -5.36 -8.60 -7.83
CA LYS A 159 -5.47 -7.16 -8.05
C LYS A 159 -4.20 -6.45 -7.58
N ARG A 160 -3.95 -5.30 -8.16
CA ARG A 160 -3.01 -4.32 -7.62
C ARG A 160 -3.64 -3.71 -6.37
N CYS A 161 -3.06 -3.95 -5.19
CA CYS A 161 -3.55 -3.44 -3.90
C CYS A 161 -3.07 -2.03 -3.57
N GLU A 162 -2.76 -1.19 -4.55
CA GLU A 162 -2.37 0.21 -4.33
C GLU A 162 -3.38 1.15 -4.98
N GLY A 163 -4.32 1.67 -4.21
CA GLY A 163 -5.11 2.83 -4.56
C GLY A 163 -6.35 2.59 -5.42
N ASP A 164 -6.61 1.36 -5.89
CA ASP A 164 -7.85 1.00 -6.59
C ASP A 164 -8.91 0.39 -5.65
N GLU A 165 -8.54 0.14 -4.38
CA GLU A 165 -9.51 -0.19 -3.35
C GLU A 165 -10.05 1.11 -2.78
N THR A 166 -11.35 1.32 -2.92
CA THR A 166 -12.01 2.47 -2.30
C THR A 166 -11.94 2.34 -0.77
N GLU A 167 -12.03 3.46 -0.04
CA GLU A 167 -12.18 3.42 1.42
C GLU A 167 -13.33 2.48 1.84
N GLU A 168 -14.33 2.29 0.99
CA GLU A 168 -15.45 1.35 1.18
C GLU A 168 -15.02 -0.11 1.08
N ASP A 169 -14.10 -0.48 0.18
CA ASP A 169 -13.57 -1.85 0.09
C ASP A 169 -12.71 -2.17 1.31
N LEU A 170 -11.89 -1.24 1.75
CA LEU A 170 -11.10 -1.35 2.99
C LEU A 170 -12.02 -1.37 4.22
N ALA A 171 -13.06 -0.53 4.28
CA ALA A 171 -14.03 -0.52 5.36
C ALA A 171 -14.87 -1.81 5.38
N ARG A 172 -15.25 -2.35 4.24
CA ARG A 172 -15.96 -3.64 4.13
C ARG A 172 -15.05 -4.80 4.59
N PHE A 173 -13.76 -4.79 4.23
CA PHE A 173 -12.78 -5.78 4.65
C PHE A 173 -12.46 -5.72 6.15
N PHE A 174 -12.35 -4.52 6.71
CA PHE A 174 -12.04 -4.32 8.14
C PHE A 174 -13.30 -4.11 9.01
N GLY A 175 -14.42 -3.68 8.43
CA GLY A 175 -15.67 -3.41 9.14
C GLY A 175 -16.39 -4.68 9.60
N THR A 176 -16.42 -5.73 8.79
CA THR A 176 -16.94 -7.05 9.19
C THR A 176 -16.16 -7.68 10.35
N TYR A 177 -14.91 -7.22 10.58
CA TYR A 177 -14.12 -7.65 11.73
C TYR A 177 -14.59 -7.06 13.05
N VAL A 178 -15.04 -5.82 13.07
CA VAL A 178 -15.47 -5.13 14.31
C VAL A 178 -16.84 -5.66 14.78
N GLU A 179 -17.76 -5.96 13.87
CA GLU A 179 -19.08 -6.49 14.21
C GLU A 179 -19.04 -7.92 14.79
N ASN A 180 -18.07 -8.73 14.36
CA ASN A 180 -17.93 -10.11 14.86
C ASN A 180 -17.18 -10.22 16.20
N GLN A 181 -16.53 -9.16 16.68
CA GLN A 181 -15.87 -9.12 18.00
C GLN A 181 -16.77 -8.57 19.10
N SER A 182 -17.95 -8.04 18.76
CA SER A 182 -18.92 -7.46 19.69
C SER A 182 -20.11 -8.39 19.99
N LYS A 183 -20.05 -9.64 19.59
CA LYS A 183 -20.94 -10.75 19.95
C LYS A 183 -20.17 -11.81 20.71
#